data_6fabe0cb460d310a978af481ed510af6
#
_entry.id   6fabe0cb460d310a978af481ed510af6
#
_cell.length_a   1.000
_cell.length_b   1.000
_cell.length_c   1.000
_cell.angle_alpha   90.00
_cell.angle_beta   90.00
_cell.angle_gamma   90.00
#
_symmetry.space_group_name_H-M   'P 1'
#
loop_
_entity.id
_entity.type
_entity.pdbx_description
1 polymer ?
#
loop_
_entity_poly.entity_id
_entity_poly.type
_entity_poly.pdbx_seq_one_letter_code
_entity_poly.pdbx_strand_id
1 'polypeptide(L)'
;MPPPKRRTALWLALAVVVGVGVAGWLVAKRGSPLLFGSPPCVATVAGHSAYLDQEQAHNASTITAVAVRRGLPARAVSIALATAYQESDIRNLDYGDRDSLGIFQQRPSQGWGTPAQVQDPVYAANAFYDALVAVDGYQRLPITDAAQLVQRSAFGDAYADHEADARAVASALTGYSRAAFSCVVPEPSGDAPGAAARDAVRNVRTALVDAFGDVRADVRGRSGLAVAASSRPRGWALAGYLVANADRLGISSLSWDGRRWRAGDASEDGWRRYGQHRGDAIQVHVG
;
A
#
# COMPACT_ATOMS: atom_id res chain seq x y z
N MET A 1 -10.47 11.75 -67.96
CA MET A 1 -10.03 10.97 -66.79
C MET A 1 -9.67 11.92 -65.70
N PRO A 2 -10.37 11.95 -64.57
CA PRO A 2 -9.89 12.56 -63.34
C PRO A 2 -9.64 11.50 -62.27
N PRO A 3 -8.69 11.70 -61.33
CA PRO A 3 -8.29 10.68 -60.39
C PRO A 3 -9.16 10.68 -59.13
N PRO A 4 -9.49 9.52 -58.59
CA PRO A 4 -10.15 9.40 -57.30
C PRO A 4 -9.10 9.25 -56.19
N LYS A 5 -8.41 10.33 -55.78
CA LYS A 5 -7.34 10.24 -54.75
C LYS A 5 -7.63 10.92 -53.42
N ARG A 6 -8.75 11.60 -53.24
CA ARG A 6 -9.01 12.31 -51.97
C ARG A 6 -9.74 11.48 -50.89
N ARG A 7 -10.55 10.49 -51.27
CA ARG A 7 -11.34 9.69 -50.29
C ARG A 7 -10.49 8.63 -49.58
N THR A 8 -9.55 7.99 -50.26
CA THR A 8 -8.66 6.96 -49.70
C THR A 8 -7.68 7.56 -48.69
N ALA A 9 -7.18 8.77 -48.94
CA ALA A 9 -6.31 9.47 -47.99
C ALA A 9 -7.01 9.86 -46.67
N LEU A 10 -8.31 10.21 -46.77
CA LEU A 10 -9.11 10.57 -45.58
C LEU A 10 -9.38 9.34 -44.68
N TRP A 11 -9.65 8.18 -45.28
CA TRP A 11 -9.87 6.93 -44.55
C TRP A 11 -8.58 6.40 -43.89
N LEU A 12 -7.43 6.55 -44.56
CA LEU A 12 -6.13 6.20 -44.00
C LEU A 12 -5.76 7.11 -42.84
N ALA A 13 -6.01 8.42 -42.93
CA ALA A 13 -5.75 9.35 -41.84
C ALA A 13 -6.66 9.07 -40.61
N LEU A 14 -7.93 8.75 -40.83
CA LEU A 14 -8.87 8.40 -39.77
C LEU A 14 -8.48 7.08 -39.07
N ALA A 15 -8.05 6.07 -39.85
CA ALA A 15 -7.60 4.80 -39.30
C ALA A 15 -6.32 4.95 -38.43
N VAL A 16 -5.39 5.83 -38.82
CA VAL A 16 -4.19 6.11 -38.07
C VAL A 16 -4.52 6.85 -36.75
N VAL A 17 -5.43 7.84 -36.79
CA VAL A 17 -5.83 8.58 -35.58
C VAL A 17 -6.59 7.68 -34.62
N VAL A 18 -7.46 6.80 -35.08
CA VAL A 18 -8.16 5.82 -34.25
C VAL A 18 -7.19 4.78 -33.71
N GLY A 19 -6.23 4.30 -34.52
CA GLY A 19 -5.20 3.36 -34.09
C GLY A 19 -4.27 3.93 -33.00
N VAL A 20 -3.86 5.19 -33.14
CA VAL A 20 -3.05 5.89 -32.11
C VAL A 20 -3.87 6.15 -30.85
N GLY A 21 -5.15 6.51 -31.00
CA GLY A 21 -6.05 6.70 -29.85
C GLY A 21 -6.29 5.41 -29.07
N VAL A 22 -6.54 4.28 -29.75
CA VAL A 22 -6.73 2.97 -29.10
C VAL A 22 -5.43 2.44 -28.49
N ALA A 23 -4.31 2.59 -29.18
CA ALA A 23 -2.99 2.23 -28.65
C ALA A 23 -2.63 3.10 -27.44
N GLY A 24 -2.87 4.41 -27.48
CA GLY A 24 -2.67 5.32 -26.36
C GLY A 24 -3.57 4.97 -25.17
N TRP A 25 -4.83 4.61 -25.41
CA TRP A 25 -5.76 4.19 -24.37
C TRP A 25 -5.39 2.82 -23.74
N LEU A 26 -4.94 1.86 -24.56
CA LEU A 26 -4.46 0.55 -24.10
C LEU A 26 -3.14 0.67 -23.31
N VAL A 27 -2.27 1.60 -23.71
CA VAL A 27 -1.02 1.92 -23.00
C VAL A 27 -1.34 2.60 -21.68
N ALA A 28 -2.28 3.54 -21.64
CA ALA A 28 -2.73 4.19 -20.42
C ALA A 28 -3.42 3.21 -19.44
N LYS A 29 -4.25 2.28 -19.95
CA LYS A 29 -4.88 1.25 -19.11
C LYS A 29 -3.91 0.15 -18.61
N ARG A 30 -2.81 -0.10 -19.32
CA ARG A 30 -1.82 -1.13 -18.93
C ARG A 30 -0.60 -0.56 -18.21
N GLY A 31 -0.55 0.76 -17.97
CA GLY A 31 0.61 1.41 -17.33
C GLY A 31 1.90 0.94 -18.01
N SER A 32 2.23 1.47 -19.20
CA SER A 32 3.47 1.07 -19.85
C SER A 32 4.67 1.47 -19.01
N PRO A 33 5.49 0.54 -18.56
CA PRO A 33 6.68 0.82 -17.74
C PRO A 33 7.74 1.64 -18.47
N LEU A 34 7.54 1.91 -19.77
CA LEU A 34 8.50 2.61 -20.63
C LEU A 34 8.35 4.14 -20.63
N LEU A 35 7.23 4.71 -20.13
CA LEU A 35 6.98 6.16 -20.16
C LEU A 35 6.85 6.80 -18.77
N PHE A 36 6.51 6.00 -17.78
CA PHE A 36 6.48 6.40 -16.36
C PHE A 36 7.23 5.30 -15.63
N GLY A 37 8.31 5.61 -14.92
CA GLY A 37 9.11 4.63 -14.20
C GLY A 37 8.23 3.60 -13.47
N SER A 38 8.71 2.37 -13.33
CA SER A 38 7.96 1.32 -12.60
C SER A 38 7.58 1.83 -11.22
N PRO A 39 6.34 1.57 -10.75
CA PRO A 39 5.96 1.93 -9.39
C PRO A 39 6.96 1.36 -8.39
N PRO A 40 7.37 2.13 -7.36
CA PRO A 40 8.43 1.72 -6.47
C PRO A 40 8.09 0.52 -5.58
N CYS A 41 6.79 0.17 -5.43
CA CYS A 41 6.35 -0.91 -4.55
C CYS A 41 5.51 -1.96 -5.28
N VAL A 42 5.66 -3.22 -4.87
CA VAL A 42 4.92 -4.35 -5.44
C VAL A 42 4.53 -5.37 -4.37
N ALA A 43 3.30 -5.85 -4.44
CA ALA A 43 2.82 -7.03 -3.73
C ALA A 43 2.63 -8.17 -4.73
N THR A 44 3.41 -9.26 -4.62
CA THR A 44 3.32 -10.42 -5.51
C THR A 44 2.83 -11.64 -4.74
N VAL A 45 1.64 -12.12 -5.07
CA VAL A 45 0.98 -13.24 -4.39
C VAL A 45 0.37 -14.19 -5.41
N ALA A 46 0.72 -15.45 -5.34
CA ALA A 46 0.19 -16.52 -6.22
C ALA A 46 0.24 -16.19 -7.73
N GLY A 47 1.31 -15.49 -8.16
CA GLY A 47 1.51 -15.10 -9.56
C GLY A 47 0.81 -13.81 -9.98
N HIS A 48 0.01 -13.19 -9.10
CA HIS A 48 -0.56 -11.87 -9.32
C HIS A 48 0.32 -10.80 -8.68
N SER A 49 0.55 -9.68 -9.38
CA SER A 49 1.34 -8.54 -8.90
C SER A 49 0.51 -7.28 -8.90
N ALA A 50 0.31 -6.69 -7.73
CA ALA A 50 -0.29 -5.39 -7.52
C ALA A 50 0.82 -4.35 -7.30
N TYR A 51 0.80 -3.28 -8.07
CA TYR A 51 1.79 -2.21 -8.04
C TYR A 51 1.24 -0.98 -7.32
N LEU A 52 2.07 -0.36 -6.52
CA LEU A 52 1.75 0.82 -5.72
C LEU A 52 2.88 1.84 -5.84
N ASP A 53 2.54 3.12 -5.90
CA ASP A 53 3.55 4.14 -5.65
C ASP A 53 3.84 4.28 -4.14
N GLN A 54 4.75 5.17 -3.78
CA GLN A 54 5.22 5.31 -2.39
C GLN A 54 4.11 5.78 -1.45
N GLU A 55 3.24 6.69 -1.90
CA GLU A 55 2.11 7.18 -1.10
C GLU A 55 1.07 6.09 -0.90
N GLN A 56 0.69 5.39 -1.97
CA GLN A 56 -0.24 4.27 -1.92
C GLN A 56 0.28 3.15 -1.00
N ALA A 57 1.57 2.82 -1.07
CA ALA A 57 2.19 1.81 -0.22
C ALA A 57 2.17 2.23 1.27
N HIS A 58 2.47 3.50 1.56
CA HIS A 58 2.35 4.05 2.91
C HIS A 58 0.93 3.91 3.44
N ASN A 59 -0.06 4.38 2.69
CA ASN A 59 -1.46 4.36 3.10
C ASN A 59 -2.00 2.92 3.24
N ALA A 60 -1.73 2.04 2.27
CA ALA A 60 -2.11 0.63 2.33
C ALA A 60 -1.51 -0.08 3.55
N SER A 61 -0.24 0.20 3.86
CA SER A 61 0.43 -0.37 5.03
C SER A 61 -0.16 0.15 6.35
N THR A 62 -0.59 1.42 6.40
CA THR A 62 -1.25 2.02 7.55
C THR A 62 -2.64 1.41 7.77
N ILE A 63 -3.46 1.31 6.72
CA ILE A 63 -4.77 0.61 6.76
C ILE A 63 -4.59 -0.82 7.30
N THR A 64 -3.60 -1.54 6.78
CA THR A 64 -3.31 -2.91 7.20
C THR A 64 -2.85 -2.99 8.66
N ALA A 65 -1.97 -2.09 9.09
CA ALA A 65 -1.46 -2.05 10.47
C ALA A 65 -2.57 -1.86 11.50
N VAL A 66 -3.54 -0.97 11.21
CA VAL A 66 -4.73 -0.76 12.04
C VAL A 66 -5.55 -2.06 12.16
N ALA A 67 -5.78 -2.78 11.05
CA ALA A 67 -6.49 -4.07 11.10
C ALA A 67 -5.74 -5.12 11.92
N VAL A 68 -4.42 -5.23 11.74
CA VAL A 68 -3.56 -6.17 12.48
C VAL A 68 -3.56 -5.83 13.98
N ARG A 69 -3.53 -4.55 14.36
CA ARG A 69 -3.66 -4.08 15.74
C ARG A 69 -4.99 -4.52 16.35
N ARG A 70 -6.07 -4.44 15.57
CA ARG A 70 -7.43 -4.79 15.99
C ARG A 70 -7.72 -6.30 15.95
N GLY A 71 -6.76 -7.13 15.50
CA GLY A 71 -6.96 -8.57 15.34
C GLY A 71 -7.93 -8.96 14.22
N LEU A 72 -8.15 -8.07 13.25
CA LEU A 72 -9.05 -8.31 12.13
C LEU A 72 -8.41 -9.24 11.09
N PRO A 73 -9.20 -10.09 10.41
CA PRO A 73 -8.68 -10.99 9.39
C PRO A 73 -8.24 -10.24 8.12
N ALA A 74 -7.37 -10.86 7.31
CA ALA A 74 -6.94 -10.31 6.01
C ALA A 74 -8.11 -9.95 5.08
N ARG A 75 -9.26 -10.61 5.24
CA ARG A 75 -10.49 -10.28 4.52
C ARG A 75 -10.95 -8.85 4.80
N ALA A 76 -10.90 -8.40 6.05
CA ALA A 76 -11.23 -7.01 6.39
C ALA A 76 -10.29 -6.02 5.67
N VAL A 77 -8.99 -6.35 5.61
CA VAL A 77 -8.00 -5.55 4.89
C VAL A 77 -8.29 -5.53 3.39
N SER A 78 -8.65 -6.67 2.78
CA SER A 78 -9.01 -6.71 1.35
C SER A 78 -10.22 -5.82 1.04
N ILE A 79 -11.25 -5.80 1.92
CA ILE A 79 -12.42 -4.93 1.76
C ILE A 79 -12.00 -3.46 1.88
N ALA A 80 -11.23 -3.11 2.90
CA ALA A 80 -10.75 -1.74 3.12
C ALA A 80 -9.90 -1.24 1.95
N LEU A 81 -8.97 -2.07 1.45
CA LEU A 81 -8.11 -1.69 0.32
C LEU A 81 -8.89 -1.57 -1.00
N ALA A 82 -9.83 -2.47 -1.28
CA ALA A 82 -10.70 -2.33 -2.46
C ALA A 82 -11.52 -1.05 -2.40
N THR A 83 -12.03 -0.71 -1.20
CA THR A 83 -12.72 0.56 -0.98
C THR A 83 -11.78 1.75 -1.21
N ALA A 84 -10.61 1.76 -0.59
CA ALA A 84 -9.64 2.85 -0.72
C ALA A 84 -9.15 3.04 -2.17
N TYR A 85 -8.97 1.95 -2.93
CA TYR A 85 -8.68 2.04 -4.37
C TYR A 85 -9.78 2.79 -5.12
N GLN A 86 -11.03 2.39 -4.93
CA GLN A 86 -12.17 2.99 -5.62
C GLN A 86 -12.40 4.45 -5.22
N GLU A 87 -12.26 4.78 -3.94
CA GLU A 87 -12.61 6.10 -3.41
C GLU A 87 -11.55 7.16 -3.70
N SER A 88 -10.26 6.78 -3.71
CA SER A 88 -9.15 7.75 -3.78
C SER A 88 -7.90 7.23 -4.47
N ASP A 89 -7.93 6.03 -5.05
CA ASP A 89 -6.73 5.32 -5.50
C ASP A 89 -5.69 5.17 -4.36
N ILE A 90 -6.18 4.87 -3.15
CA ILE A 90 -5.41 4.76 -1.89
C ILE A 90 -4.65 6.06 -1.55
N ARG A 91 -5.10 7.23 -1.99
CA ARG A 91 -4.48 8.53 -1.70
C ARG A 91 -5.23 9.26 -0.60
N ASN A 92 -4.49 10.00 0.20
CA ASN A 92 -5.11 10.81 1.26
C ASN A 92 -5.50 12.19 0.74
N LEU A 93 -6.61 12.24 -0.02
CA LEU A 93 -7.05 13.44 -0.72
C LEU A 93 -7.65 14.48 0.25
N ASP A 94 -7.29 15.75 0.07
CA ASP A 94 -7.83 16.89 0.81
C ASP A 94 -9.07 17.50 0.15
N TYR A 95 -9.61 16.83 -0.87
CA TYR A 95 -10.81 17.19 -1.64
C TYR A 95 -11.62 15.93 -2.01
N GLY A 96 -12.89 16.13 -2.40
CA GLY A 96 -13.78 15.08 -2.89
C GLY A 96 -15.15 15.62 -3.24
N ASP A 97 -16.11 14.72 -3.51
CA ASP A 97 -17.50 15.13 -3.73
C ASP A 97 -18.08 15.70 -2.42
N ARG A 98 -18.65 16.91 -2.51
CA ARG A 98 -19.21 17.66 -1.38
C ARG A 98 -18.14 17.90 -0.32
N ASP A 99 -18.25 17.27 0.87
CA ASP A 99 -17.32 17.36 1.98
C ASP A 99 -16.53 16.06 2.23
N SER A 100 -16.40 15.19 1.20
CA SER A 100 -15.62 13.97 1.26
C SER A 100 -14.13 14.25 1.33
N LEU A 101 -13.42 13.55 2.24
CA LEU A 101 -12.00 13.73 2.49
C LEU A 101 -11.31 12.39 2.78
N GLY A 102 -9.99 12.37 2.58
CA GLY A 102 -9.12 11.29 3.01
C GLY A 102 -9.15 10.06 2.11
N ILE A 103 -8.50 9.00 2.57
CA ILE A 103 -8.30 7.74 1.83
C ILE A 103 -9.63 7.04 1.49
N PHE A 104 -10.64 7.15 2.35
CA PHE A 104 -11.94 6.50 2.18
C PHE A 104 -13.04 7.46 1.72
N GLN A 105 -12.71 8.71 1.35
CA GLN A 105 -13.68 9.75 0.98
C GLN A 105 -14.82 9.85 2.00
N GLN A 106 -14.46 9.81 3.27
CA GLN A 106 -15.39 9.90 4.39
C GLN A 106 -15.91 11.33 4.55
N ARG A 107 -17.21 11.48 4.86
CA ARG A 107 -17.87 12.78 4.93
C ARG A 107 -18.11 13.21 6.37
N PRO A 108 -17.50 14.33 6.82
CA PRO A 108 -17.75 14.91 8.14
C PRO A 108 -19.23 15.16 8.41
N SER A 109 -19.96 15.68 7.41
CA SER A 109 -21.41 15.92 7.53
C SER A 109 -22.26 14.67 7.74
N GLN A 110 -21.70 13.48 7.49
CA GLN A 110 -22.36 12.18 7.70
C GLN A 110 -21.90 11.46 8.96
N GLY A 111 -21.15 12.13 9.82
CA GLY A 111 -20.74 11.60 11.11
C GLY A 111 -19.48 10.74 11.11
N TRP A 112 -18.68 10.76 10.04
CA TRP A 112 -17.43 10.02 9.97
C TRP A 112 -16.30 10.60 10.85
N GLY A 113 -16.47 11.83 11.34
CA GLY A 113 -15.51 12.56 12.15
C GLY A 113 -15.38 14.00 11.71
N THR A 114 -14.48 14.76 12.35
CA THR A 114 -14.12 16.10 11.88
C THR A 114 -13.25 16.04 10.63
N PRO A 115 -13.12 17.13 9.83
CA PRO A 115 -12.22 17.16 8.67
C PRO A 115 -10.78 16.73 9.01
N ALA A 116 -10.23 17.17 10.13
CA ALA A 116 -8.90 16.78 10.59
C ALA A 116 -8.79 15.28 10.93
N GLN A 117 -9.85 14.69 11.47
CA GLN A 117 -9.89 13.27 11.82
C GLN A 117 -9.96 12.38 10.57
N VAL A 118 -10.83 12.66 9.61
CA VAL A 118 -10.95 11.85 8.40
C VAL A 118 -9.73 11.99 7.46
N GLN A 119 -8.94 13.06 7.65
CA GLN A 119 -7.64 13.25 7.00
C GLN A 119 -6.47 12.53 7.71
N ASP A 120 -6.67 12.04 8.93
CA ASP A 120 -5.71 11.18 9.61
C ASP A 120 -5.89 9.73 9.13
N PRO A 121 -4.92 9.10 8.45
CA PRO A 121 -5.05 7.76 7.91
C PRO A 121 -5.34 6.69 8.98
N VAL A 122 -4.82 6.84 10.19
CA VAL A 122 -5.05 5.91 11.30
C VAL A 122 -6.48 6.04 11.82
N TYR A 123 -6.96 7.28 11.99
CA TYR A 123 -8.35 7.52 12.40
C TYR A 123 -9.33 7.02 11.33
N ALA A 124 -9.13 7.40 10.07
CA ALA A 124 -9.98 7.03 8.94
C ALA A 124 -10.11 5.50 8.80
N ALA A 125 -8.98 4.78 8.93
CA ALA A 125 -8.98 3.31 8.91
C ALA A 125 -9.73 2.72 10.12
N ASN A 126 -9.59 3.29 11.33
CA ASN A 126 -10.37 2.84 12.49
C ASN A 126 -11.86 3.04 12.27
N ALA A 127 -12.29 4.23 11.82
CA ALA A 127 -13.69 4.53 11.54
C ALA A 127 -14.27 3.59 10.47
N PHE A 128 -13.51 3.31 9.41
CA PHE A 128 -13.89 2.32 8.40
C PHE A 128 -14.09 0.93 9.00
N TYR A 129 -13.15 0.46 9.81
CA TYR A 129 -13.26 -0.86 10.44
C TYR A 129 -14.37 -0.94 11.49
N ASP A 130 -14.67 0.15 12.21
CA ASP A 130 -15.82 0.20 13.11
C ASP A 130 -17.12 0.00 12.34
N ALA A 131 -17.28 0.65 11.20
CA ALA A 131 -18.44 0.46 10.32
C ALA A 131 -18.45 -0.95 9.70
N LEU A 132 -17.30 -1.48 9.27
CA LEU A 132 -17.23 -2.81 8.65
C LEU A 132 -17.60 -3.93 9.61
N VAL A 133 -17.13 -3.89 10.86
CA VAL A 133 -17.44 -4.95 11.84
C VAL A 133 -18.89 -4.94 12.28
N ALA A 134 -19.58 -3.82 12.08
CA ALA A 134 -21.02 -3.71 12.31
C ALA A 134 -21.88 -4.31 11.17
N VAL A 135 -21.26 -4.64 10.03
CA VAL A 135 -21.95 -5.33 8.92
C VAL A 135 -22.03 -6.82 9.22
N ASP A 136 -23.22 -7.33 9.45
CA ASP A 136 -23.44 -8.76 9.75
C ASP A 136 -22.89 -9.65 8.63
N GLY A 137 -22.02 -10.57 9.02
CA GLY A 137 -21.45 -11.56 8.09
C GLY A 137 -20.52 -11.01 7.01
N TYR A 138 -19.95 -9.82 7.17
CA TYR A 138 -19.05 -9.18 6.20
C TYR A 138 -17.92 -10.12 5.71
N GLN A 139 -17.51 -11.06 6.55
CA GLN A 139 -16.46 -12.03 6.21
C GLN A 139 -16.85 -13.00 5.10
N ARG A 140 -18.15 -13.17 4.82
CA ARG A 140 -18.71 -14.09 3.80
C ARG A 140 -19.30 -13.36 2.61
N LEU A 141 -19.60 -12.08 2.74
CA LEU A 141 -20.12 -11.25 1.65
C LEU A 141 -19.07 -11.12 0.52
N PRO A 142 -19.45 -10.94 -0.73
CA PRO A 142 -18.56 -10.40 -1.75
C PRO A 142 -17.88 -9.12 -1.26
N ILE A 143 -16.62 -8.87 -1.69
CA ILE A 143 -15.88 -7.66 -1.25
C ILE A 143 -16.66 -6.40 -1.62
N THR A 144 -17.23 -6.38 -2.82
CA THR A 144 -18.06 -5.28 -3.34
C THR A 144 -19.24 -5.00 -2.45
N ASP A 145 -20.00 -6.03 -2.04
CA ASP A 145 -21.19 -5.87 -1.22
C ASP A 145 -20.84 -5.33 0.17
N ALA A 146 -19.78 -5.87 0.78
CA ALA A 146 -19.31 -5.40 2.08
C ALA A 146 -18.83 -3.94 2.01
N ALA A 147 -18.08 -3.56 0.99
CA ALA A 147 -17.61 -2.20 0.75
C ALA A 147 -18.80 -1.23 0.56
N GLN A 148 -19.76 -1.62 -0.25
CA GLN A 148 -20.97 -0.84 -0.52
C GLN A 148 -21.81 -0.60 0.75
N LEU A 149 -21.98 -1.63 1.61
CA LEU A 149 -22.72 -1.51 2.87
C LEU A 149 -22.03 -0.53 3.83
N VAL A 150 -20.70 -0.52 3.89
CA VAL A 150 -19.93 0.43 4.71
C VAL A 150 -20.06 1.85 4.17
N GLN A 151 -19.80 2.05 2.87
CA GLN A 151 -19.77 3.37 2.24
C GLN A 151 -21.16 3.92 1.92
N ARG A 152 -22.22 3.09 1.98
CA ARG A 152 -23.58 3.45 1.56
C ARG A 152 -23.61 4.04 0.14
N SER A 153 -22.75 3.50 -0.73
CA SER A 153 -22.57 3.96 -2.11
C SER A 153 -23.72 3.47 -2.99
N ALA A 154 -24.05 4.26 -4.03
CA ALA A 154 -25.03 3.88 -5.05
C ALA A 154 -24.42 2.99 -6.16
N PHE A 155 -23.11 2.84 -6.23
CA PHE A 155 -22.38 2.18 -7.33
C PHE A 155 -21.56 0.99 -6.81
N GLY A 156 -22.23 -0.15 -6.52
CA GLY A 156 -21.60 -1.32 -5.93
C GLY A 156 -20.55 -2.02 -6.81
N ASP A 157 -20.79 -2.10 -8.12
CA ASP A 157 -19.94 -2.90 -9.03
C ASP A 157 -18.53 -2.32 -9.23
N ALA A 158 -18.32 -1.03 -8.91
CA ALA A 158 -17.04 -0.34 -9.11
C ALA A 158 -15.88 -0.91 -8.25
N TYR A 159 -16.18 -1.55 -7.11
CA TYR A 159 -15.16 -2.13 -6.24
C TYR A 159 -14.59 -3.46 -6.77
N ALA A 160 -15.28 -4.12 -7.73
CA ALA A 160 -14.88 -5.42 -8.26
C ALA A 160 -13.56 -5.36 -9.05
N ASP A 161 -13.32 -4.26 -9.75
CA ASP A 161 -12.11 -4.07 -10.57
C ASP A 161 -10.83 -4.05 -9.72
N HIS A 162 -10.94 -3.74 -8.43
CA HIS A 162 -9.82 -3.62 -7.48
C HIS A 162 -9.65 -4.85 -6.59
N GLU A 163 -10.53 -5.86 -6.68
CA GLU A 163 -10.52 -6.99 -5.75
C GLU A 163 -9.22 -7.80 -5.82
N ALA A 164 -8.69 -8.07 -7.01
CA ALA A 164 -7.50 -8.88 -7.19
C ALA A 164 -6.27 -8.21 -6.56
N ASP A 165 -6.07 -6.92 -6.83
CA ASP A 165 -4.98 -6.11 -6.27
C ASP A 165 -5.13 -5.97 -4.75
N ALA A 166 -6.33 -5.63 -4.28
CA ALA A 166 -6.62 -5.51 -2.85
C ALA A 166 -6.33 -6.80 -2.08
N ARG A 167 -6.67 -7.97 -2.63
CA ARG A 167 -6.36 -9.28 -2.04
C ARG A 167 -4.86 -9.55 -1.99
N ALA A 168 -4.12 -9.24 -3.06
CA ALA A 168 -2.67 -9.44 -3.11
C ALA A 168 -1.97 -8.54 -2.08
N VAL A 169 -2.30 -7.25 -2.06
CA VAL A 169 -1.74 -6.29 -1.08
C VAL A 169 -2.10 -6.68 0.34
N ALA A 170 -3.37 -7.04 0.62
CA ALA A 170 -3.81 -7.49 1.94
C ALA A 170 -3.05 -8.74 2.40
N SER A 171 -2.90 -9.75 1.55
CA SER A 171 -2.19 -10.98 1.90
C SER A 171 -0.70 -10.74 2.19
N ALA A 172 -0.06 -9.87 1.39
CA ALA A 172 1.33 -9.51 1.56
C ALA A 172 1.56 -8.68 2.83
N LEU A 173 0.79 -7.61 3.05
CA LEU A 173 0.96 -6.69 4.16
C LEU A 173 0.45 -7.23 5.51
N THR A 174 -0.50 -8.18 5.54
CA THR A 174 -0.88 -8.89 6.77
C THR A 174 0.11 -9.99 7.14
N GLY A 175 1.09 -10.29 6.26
CA GLY A 175 2.13 -11.29 6.46
C GLY A 175 1.69 -12.74 6.22
N TYR A 176 0.50 -12.98 5.70
CA TYR A 176 0.08 -14.32 5.27
C TYR A 176 0.91 -14.82 4.09
N SER A 177 1.24 -13.92 3.13
CA SER A 177 2.19 -14.20 2.06
C SER A 177 3.57 -13.66 2.45
N ARG A 178 4.51 -14.59 2.74
CA ARG A 178 5.86 -14.27 3.24
C ARG A 178 6.71 -13.60 2.18
N ALA A 179 7.40 -12.52 2.55
CA ALA A 179 8.30 -11.77 1.66
C ALA A 179 7.64 -11.36 0.32
N ALA A 180 6.32 -11.15 0.35
CA ALA A 180 5.51 -10.89 -0.84
C ALA A 180 5.35 -9.39 -1.14
N PHE A 181 5.79 -8.52 -0.24
CA PHE A 181 5.77 -7.07 -0.41
C PHE A 181 7.19 -6.51 -0.43
N SER A 182 7.50 -5.69 -1.40
CA SER A 182 8.78 -4.98 -1.52
C SER A 182 8.60 -3.62 -2.17
N CYS A 183 9.51 -2.68 -1.84
CA CYS A 183 9.62 -1.38 -2.52
C CYS A 183 11.05 -1.19 -3.00
N VAL A 184 11.20 -0.52 -4.14
CA VAL A 184 12.47 0.04 -4.60
C VAL A 184 12.59 1.44 -4.01
N VAL A 185 13.57 1.65 -3.18
CA VAL A 185 13.81 2.95 -2.53
C VAL A 185 15.28 3.33 -2.63
N PRO A 186 15.61 4.62 -2.71
CA PRO A 186 17.00 5.06 -2.73
C PRO A 186 17.74 4.64 -1.45
N GLU A 187 19.03 4.50 -1.53
CA GLU A 187 19.85 4.33 -0.33
C GLU A 187 19.80 5.63 0.48
N PRO A 188 19.57 5.57 1.80
CA PRO A 188 19.60 6.76 2.63
C PRO A 188 20.92 7.51 2.46
N SER A 189 20.88 8.85 2.40
CA SER A 189 22.03 9.70 2.12
C SER A 189 23.05 9.64 3.26
N GLY A 190 24.10 8.82 3.10
CA GLY A 190 25.30 8.79 3.92
C GLY A 190 25.10 8.25 5.35
N ASP A 191 26.22 8.01 6.04
CA ASP A 191 26.21 7.71 7.47
C ASP A 191 25.65 8.94 8.23
N ALA A 192 24.41 8.84 8.66
CA ALA A 192 23.79 9.89 9.45
C ALA A 192 24.65 10.17 10.70
N PRO A 193 25.00 11.44 11.01
CA PRO A 193 25.66 11.77 12.25
C PRO A 193 24.96 11.13 13.43
N GLY A 194 25.66 10.70 14.46
CA GLY A 194 25.12 9.88 15.55
C GLY A 194 23.85 10.44 16.24
N ALA A 195 23.57 11.75 16.14
CA ALA A 195 22.32 12.36 16.59
C ALA A 195 21.17 12.03 15.60
N ALA A 196 21.37 12.22 14.30
CA ALA A 196 20.37 11.96 13.28
C ALA A 196 19.98 10.48 13.22
N ALA A 197 20.94 9.56 13.37
CA ALA A 197 20.65 8.12 13.46
C ALA A 197 19.76 7.78 14.66
N ARG A 198 19.98 8.40 15.83
CA ARG A 198 19.12 8.21 17.00
C ARG A 198 17.71 8.76 16.78
N ASP A 199 17.59 9.88 16.06
CA ASP A 199 16.30 10.46 15.71
C ASP A 199 15.54 9.57 14.72
N ALA A 200 16.21 9.01 13.72
CA ALA A 200 15.64 8.05 12.80
C ALA A 200 15.15 6.78 13.54
N VAL A 201 15.93 6.22 14.46
CA VAL A 201 15.51 5.09 15.33
C VAL A 201 14.25 5.45 16.13
N ARG A 202 14.19 6.66 16.71
CA ARG A 202 12.99 7.14 17.42
C ARG A 202 11.79 7.23 16.50
N ASN A 203 11.95 7.81 15.30
CA ASN A 203 10.89 7.96 14.31
C ASN A 203 10.33 6.59 13.85
N VAL A 204 11.20 5.61 13.61
CA VAL A 204 10.77 4.24 13.31
C VAL A 204 9.93 3.66 14.45
N ARG A 205 10.38 3.81 15.70
CA ARG A 205 9.65 3.33 16.88
C ARG A 205 8.29 4.00 17.04
N THR A 206 8.24 5.33 16.90
CA THR A 206 6.99 6.10 16.96
C THR A 206 6.03 5.65 15.88
N ALA A 207 6.46 5.56 14.62
CA ALA A 207 5.63 5.12 13.51
C ALA A 207 5.05 3.70 13.72
N LEU A 208 5.83 2.79 14.30
CA LEU A 208 5.34 1.45 14.63
C LEU A 208 4.27 1.48 15.74
N VAL A 209 4.48 2.29 16.79
CA VAL A 209 3.50 2.42 17.88
C VAL A 209 2.21 3.08 17.40
N ASP A 210 2.30 4.13 16.59
CA ASP A 210 1.13 4.83 16.04
C ASP A 210 0.28 3.88 15.19
N ALA A 211 0.93 3.08 14.34
CA ALA A 211 0.24 2.18 13.42
C ALA A 211 -0.27 0.89 14.10
N PHE A 212 0.60 0.20 14.85
CA PHE A 212 0.31 -1.15 15.39
C PHE A 212 -0.07 -1.15 16.88
N GLY A 213 0.01 0.00 17.58
CA GLY A 213 -0.20 0.09 19.01
C GLY A 213 1.01 -0.44 19.81
N ASP A 214 0.79 -1.34 20.75
CA ASP A 214 1.86 -1.87 21.60
C ASP A 214 2.81 -2.77 20.80
N VAL A 215 3.97 -2.20 20.47
CA VAL A 215 5.08 -2.88 19.76
C VAL A 215 6.34 -2.74 20.60
N ARG A 216 6.87 -3.87 21.06
CA ARG A 216 8.17 -3.88 21.73
C ARG A 216 9.27 -3.72 20.70
N ALA A 217 10.06 -2.65 20.84
CA ALA A 217 11.16 -2.32 19.97
C ALA A 217 12.37 -1.85 20.79
N ASP A 218 13.42 -2.67 20.82
CA ASP A 218 14.63 -2.46 21.60
C ASP A 218 15.74 -1.86 20.73
N VAL A 219 16.34 -0.76 21.15
CA VAL A 219 17.44 -0.10 20.44
C VAL A 219 18.68 -0.99 20.42
N ARG A 220 19.34 -1.10 19.27
CA ARG A 220 20.57 -1.86 19.06
C ARG A 220 21.66 -0.95 18.48
N GLY A 221 22.63 -0.59 19.31
CA GLY A 221 23.68 0.35 18.89
C GLY A 221 23.15 1.76 18.61
N ARG A 222 23.71 2.43 17.60
CA ARG A 222 23.37 3.82 17.27
C ARG A 222 22.27 3.93 16.20
N SER A 223 22.21 2.99 15.28
CA SER A 223 21.33 3.00 14.10
C SER A 223 20.49 1.74 13.95
N GLY A 224 20.41 0.90 14.99
CA GLY A 224 19.70 -0.37 14.94
C GLY A 224 18.49 -0.41 15.86
N LEU A 225 17.51 -1.22 15.49
CA LEU A 225 16.31 -1.52 16.26
C LEU A 225 15.97 -3.00 16.12
N ALA A 226 15.65 -3.68 17.23
CA ALA A 226 15.09 -5.03 17.22
C ALA A 226 13.61 -4.95 17.57
N VAL A 227 12.74 -5.27 16.63
CA VAL A 227 11.28 -5.19 16.76
C VAL A 227 10.74 -6.59 17.01
N ALA A 228 10.16 -6.83 18.19
CA ALA A 228 9.62 -8.13 18.57
C ALA A 228 8.38 -8.49 17.75
N ALA A 229 8.29 -9.75 17.34
CA ALA A 229 7.15 -10.28 16.61
C ALA A 229 6.58 -11.49 17.36
N SER A 230 5.29 -11.42 17.74
CA SER A 230 4.60 -12.49 18.47
C SER A 230 4.29 -13.71 17.62
N SER A 231 4.35 -13.57 16.31
CA SER A 231 4.13 -14.65 15.34
C SER A 231 4.82 -14.33 14.01
N ARG A 232 4.99 -15.35 13.16
CA ARG A 232 5.56 -15.15 11.83
C ARG A 232 4.73 -14.21 10.93
N PRO A 233 3.40 -14.36 10.83
CA PRO A 233 2.58 -13.40 10.07
C PRO A 233 2.72 -11.98 10.61
N ARG A 234 2.65 -11.78 11.94
CA ARG A 234 2.83 -10.44 12.52
C ARG A 234 4.21 -9.84 12.20
N GLY A 235 5.26 -10.66 12.21
CA GLY A 235 6.59 -10.21 11.82
C GLY A 235 6.67 -9.77 10.36
N TRP A 236 6.01 -10.49 9.46
CA TRP A 236 5.92 -10.08 8.06
C TRP A 236 5.03 -8.84 7.85
N ALA A 237 3.98 -8.66 8.66
CA ALA A 237 3.18 -7.44 8.61
C ALA A 237 3.99 -6.21 9.07
N LEU A 238 4.73 -6.32 10.17
CA LEU A 238 5.64 -5.27 10.64
C LEU A 238 6.74 -4.98 9.61
N ALA A 239 7.34 -6.02 9.01
CA ALA A 239 8.36 -5.88 7.99
C ALA A 239 7.81 -5.22 6.71
N GLY A 240 6.61 -5.59 6.27
CA GLY A 240 5.93 -4.96 5.13
C GLY A 240 5.65 -3.48 5.37
N TYR A 241 5.16 -3.13 6.56
CA TYR A 241 4.97 -1.73 6.95
C TYR A 241 6.28 -0.94 6.93
N LEU A 242 7.37 -1.52 7.47
CA LEU A 242 8.68 -0.88 7.49
C LEU A 242 9.25 -0.69 6.10
N VAL A 243 9.09 -1.66 5.17
CA VAL A 243 9.49 -1.53 3.77
C VAL A 243 8.68 -0.44 3.06
N ALA A 244 7.34 -0.42 3.25
CA ALA A 244 6.47 0.61 2.67
C ALA A 244 6.82 2.04 3.11
N ASN A 245 7.49 2.16 4.25
CA ASN A 245 7.86 3.43 4.87
C ASN A 245 9.39 3.66 4.90
N ALA A 246 10.17 2.83 4.21
CA ALA A 246 11.61 2.82 4.35
C ALA A 246 12.26 4.13 3.93
N ASP A 247 11.81 4.74 2.82
CA ASP A 247 12.33 6.02 2.34
C ASP A 247 12.14 7.12 3.39
N ARG A 248 10.91 7.37 3.84
CA ARG A 248 10.60 8.45 4.80
C ARG A 248 11.18 8.22 6.21
N LEU A 249 11.46 6.97 6.58
CA LEU A 249 12.02 6.60 7.89
C LEU A 249 13.54 6.42 7.87
N GLY A 250 14.19 6.58 6.70
CA GLY A 250 15.62 6.40 6.52
C GLY A 250 16.08 4.98 6.81
N ILE A 251 15.29 3.96 6.48
CA ILE A 251 15.62 2.56 6.73
C ILE A 251 16.52 2.04 5.61
N SER A 252 17.75 1.65 5.95
CA SER A 252 18.72 1.09 5.00
C SER A 252 18.62 -0.43 4.84
N SER A 253 18.19 -1.16 5.89
CA SER A 253 17.96 -2.60 5.77
C SER A 253 17.05 -3.18 6.83
N LEU A 254 16.42 -4.31 6.46
CA LEU A 254 15.56 -5.13 7.31
C LEU A 254 15.96 -6.59 7.21
N SER A 255 15.99 -7.33 8.33
CA SER A 255 16.18 -8.78 8.32
C SER A 255 15.10 -9.45 9.18
N TRP A 256 14.41 -10.43 8.59
CA TRP A 256 13.35 -11.22 9.24
C TRP A 256 13.25 -12.63 8.64
N ASP A 257 12.99 -13.62 9.47
CA ASP A 257 12.68 -15.01 9.08
C ASP A 257 13.67 -15.60 8.02
N GLY A 258 14.98 -15.34 8.19
CA GLY A 258 16.03 -15.80 7.28
C GLY A 258 16.11 -15.06 5.95
N ARG A 259 15.50 -13.90 5.84
CA ARG A 259 15.56 -13.02 4.67
C ARG A 259 16.02 -11.62 5.05
N ARG A 260 16.58 -10.92 4.07
CA ARG A 260 16.97 -9.51 4.18
C ARG A 260 16.45 -8.73 2.98
N TRP A 261 15.95 -7.55 3.25
CA TRP A 261 15.70 -6.48 2.30
C TRP A 261 16.69 -5.34 2.56
N ARG A 262 17.14 -4.64 1.52
CA ARG A 262 18.06 -3.50 1.61
C ARG A 262 17.59 -2.40 0.67
N ALA A 263 17.77 -1.13 1.08
CA ALA A 263 17.60 0.04 0.24
C ALA A 263 18.69 0.13 -0.84
N GLY A 264 18.61 1.11 -1.72
CA GLY A 264 19.50 1.29 -2.86
C GLY A 264 19.20 0.28 -3.98
N ASP A 265 20.17 0.06 -4.87
CA ASP A 265 20.04 -0.87 -6.02
C ASP A 265 19.63 -2.29 -5.59
N ALA A 266 20.01 -2.71 -4.39
CA ALA A 266 19.65 -4.01 -3.85
C ALA A 266 18.14 -4.14 -3.53
N SER A 267 17.39 -3.04 -3.47
CA SER A 267 15.94 -3.05 -3.24
C SER A 267 15.15 -3.59 -4.44
N GLU A 268 15.68 -3.50 -5.65
CA GLU A 268 15.12 -4.10 -6.87
C GLU A 268 14.98 -5.61 -6.76
N ASP A 269 15.90 -6.24 -6.04
CA ASP A 269 15.90 -7.68 -5.77
C ASP A 269 14.85 -8.13 -4.74
N GLY A 270 14.25 -7.20 -4.01
CA GLY A 270 13.33 -7.47 -2.92
C GLY A 270 13.99 -8.25 -1.77
N TRP A 271 13.28 -9.24 -1.24
CA TRP A 271 13.72 -10.05 -0.11
C TRP A 271 14.63 -11.19 -0.54
N ARG A 272 15.91 -11.14 -0.20
CA ARG A 272 16.90 -12.19 -0.47
C ARG A 272 17.13 -13.11 0.74
N ARG A 273 17.54 -14.36 0.50
CA ARG A 273 17.94 -15.28 1.58
C ARG A 273 19.14 -14.70 2.34
N TYR A 274 19.06 -14.71 3.67
CA TYR A 274 20.10 -14.18 4.55
C TYR A 274 20.22 -15.01 5.82
N GLY A 275 21.17 -15.97 5.82
CA GLY A 275 21.45 -16.84 6.96
C GLY A 275 20.31 -17.81 7.28
N GLN A 276 20.49 -18.55 8.38
CA GLN A 276 19.50 -19.52 8.91
C GLN A 276 18.80 -18.99 10.17
N HIS A 277 19.11 -17.79 10.61
CA HIS A 277 18.63 -17.27 11.90
C HIS A 277 17.14 -16.94 11.84
N ARG A 278 16.34 -17.72 12.58
CA ARG A 278 14.93 -17.46 12.83
C ARG A 278 14.82 -16.82 14.23
N GLY A 279 15.20 -15.54 14.31
CA GLY A 279 15.02 -14.79 15.55
C GLY A 279 13.57 -14.38 15.77
N ASP A 280 13.22 -14.04 17.02
CA ASP A 280 11.89 -13.57 17.42
C ASP A 280 11.71 -12.05 17.17
N ALA A 281 12.66 -11.41 16.52
CA ALA A 281 12.65 -9.97 16.27
C ALA A 281 13.18 -9.62 14.87
N ILE A 282 12.51 -8.65 14.25
CA ILE A 282 12.96 -8.03 13.01
C ILE A 282 14.13 -7.12 13.34
N GLN A 283 15.26 -7.29 12.64
CA GLN A 283 16.39 -6.38 12.75
C GLN A 283 16.21 -5.26 11.73
N VAL A 284 16.22 -4.03 12.22
CA VAL A 284 16.06 -2.80 11.42
C VAL A 284 17.34 -1.99 11.55
N HIS A 285 17.86 -1.48 10.44
CA HIS A 285 18.95 -0.52 10.40
C HIS A 285 18.50 0.75 9.68
N VAL A 286 18.93 1.91 10.19
CA VAL A 286 18.69 3.24 9.65
C VAL A 286 20.01 3.94 9.35
N GLY A 287 20.04 4.82 8.39
CA GLY A 287 21.21 5.64 8.05
C GLY A 287 21.83 5.33 6.78
#